data_48c6c6380ee6359f848572a08425fa3c
#
_entry.id   48c6c6380ee6359f848572a08425fa3c
#
_cell.length_a   1.000
_cell.length_b   1.000
_cell.length_c   1.000
_cell.angle_alpha   90.00
_cell.angle_beta   90.00
_cell.angle_gamma   90.00
#
_symmetry.space_group_name_H-M   'P 1'
#
loop_
_entity.id
_entity.type
_entity.pdbx_description
1 polymer ?
#
loop_
_entity_poly.entity_id
_entity_poly.type
_entity_poly.pdbx_seq_one_letter_code
_entity_poly.pdbx_strand_id
1 'polypeptide(L)' 'MDQKQQIMQCINDCQSAINEIQSLANQATDQNTKATLMESAHHVDMCVRECDWASTQIS' A
#
# COMPACT_ATOMS: atom_id res chain seq x y z
N MET A 1 20.83 -8.94 4.44
CA MET A 1 19.48 -9.25 3.97
C MET A 1 19.47 -9.20 2.45
N ASP A 2 18.94 -10.19 1.79
CA ASP A 2 18.93 -10.15 0.33
C ASP A 2 17.87 -9.21 -0.21
N GLN A 3 17.97 -8.90 -1.47
CA GLN A 3 17.14 -7.90 -2.10
C GLN A 3 15.66 -8.31 -2.12
N LYS A 4 15.42 -9.60 -2.32
CA LYS A 4 14.05 -10.11 -2.35
C LYS A 4 13.36 -9.92 -1.00
N GLN A 5 14.07 -10.21 0.10
CA GLN A 5 13.52 -10.01 1.43
C GLN A 5 13.23 -8.55 1.72
N GLN A 6 14.09 -7.65 1.24
CA GLN A 6 13.87 -6.23 1.42
C GLN A 6 12.61 -5.77 0.68
N ILE A 7 12.38 -6.29 -0.52
CA ILE A 7 11.18 -5.97 -1.28
C ILE A 7 9.95 -6.49 -0.56
N MET A 8 10.00 -7.71 -0.07
CA MET A 8 8.85 -8.30 0.62
C MET A 8 8.52 -7.55 1.91
N GLN A 9 9.52 -7.09 2.64
CA GLN A 9 9.27 -6.29 3.83
C GLN A 9 8.64 -4.95 3.46
N CYS A 10 9.09 -4.34 2.38
CA CYS A 10 8.51 -3.10 1.91
C CYS A 10 7.03 -3.30 1.54
N ILE A 11 6.71 -4.43 0.91
CA ILE A 11 5.33 -4.77 0.57
C ILE A 11 4.48 -4.87 1.85
N ASN A 12 4.98 -5.55 2.87
CA ASN A 12 4.26 -5.68 4.13
C ASN A 12 4.01 -4.32 4.78
N ASP A 13 5.01 -3.44 4.75
CA ASP A 13 4.87 -2.11 5.31
C ASP A 13 3.81 -1.30 4.53
N CYS A 14 3.80 -1.44 3.21
CA CYS A 14 2.80 -0.76 2.38
C CYS A 14 1.40 -1.28 2.67
N GLN A 15 1.24 -2.58 2.87
CA GLN A 15 -0.06 -3.15 3.19
C GLN A 15 -0.57 -2.65 4.53
N SER A 16 0.32 -2.50 5.51
CA SER A 16 -0.06 -1.91 6.79
C SER A 16 -0.51 -0.47 6.61
N ALA A 17 0.19 0.28 5.76
CA ALA A 17 -0.19 1.67 5.47
C ALA A 17 -1.56 1.74 4.80
N ILE A 18 -1.87 0.82 3.88
CA ILE A 18 -3.18 0.76 3.25
C ILE A 18 -4.27 0.58 4.29
N ASN A 19 -4.06 -0.34 5.24
CA ASN A 19 -5.03 -0.58 6.29
C ASN A 19 -5.25 0.67 7.15
N GLU A 20 -4.18 1.38 7.47
CA GLU A 20 -4.30 2.63 8.23
C GLU A 20 -5.06 3.69 7.44
N ILE A 21 -4.77 3.82 6.14
CA ILE A 21 -5.45 4.79 5.30
C ILE A 21 -6.95 4.47 5.22
N GLN A 22 -7.29 3.20 5.07
CA GLN A 22 -8.69 2.79 5.01
C GLN A 22 -9.41 3.07 6.32
N SER A 23 -8.74 2.86 7.45
CA SER A 23 -9.31 3.18 8.74
C SER A 23 -9.57 4.67 8.88
N LEU A 24 -8.62 5.50 8.45
CA LEU A 24 -8.79 6.94 8.47
C LEU A 24 -9.92 7.39 7.56
N ALA A 25 -10.03 6.76 6.38
CA ALA A 25 -11.11 7.10 5.45
C ALA A 25 -12.48 6.79 6.06
N ASN A 26 -12.58 5.68 6.80
CA ASN A 26 -13.83 5.32 7.46
C ASN A 26 -14.20 6.31 8.57
N GLN A 27 -13.21 6.94 9.19
CA GLN A 27 -13.44 7.91 10.25
C GLN A 27 -13.65 9.33 9.72
N ALA A 28 -13.32 9.59 8.47
CA ALA A 28 -13.42 10.92 7.88
C ALA A 28 -14.90 11.32 7.77
N THR A 29 -15.21 12.55 8.20
CA THR A 29 -16.57 13.09 8.10
C THR A 29 -16.77 13.88 6.82
N ASP A 30 -15.70 14.34 6.21
CA ASP A 30 -15.75 15.14 4.99
C ASP A 30 -15.60 14.21 3.78
N GLN A 31 -16.53 14.31 2.83
CA GLN A 31 -16.54 13.44 1.66
C GLN A 31 -15.29 13.60 0.80
N ASN A 32 -14.80 14.83 0.66
CA ASN A 32 -13.60 15.05 -0.15
C ASN A 32 -12.38 14.41 0.47
N THR A 33 -12.26 14.50 1.80
CA THR A 33 -11.15 13.88 2.51
C THR A 33 -11.23 12.36 2.38
N LYS A 34 -12.43 11.81 2.55
CA LYS A 34 -12.64 10.38 2.45
C LYS A 34 -12.25 9.87 1.05
N ALA A 35 -12.70 10.56 0.01
CA ALA A 35 -12.41 10.17 -1.37
C ALA A 35 -10.92 10.23 -1.63
N THR A 36 -10.24 11.28 -1.15
CA THR A 36 -8.81 11.42 -1.36
C THR A 36 -8.04 10.30 -0.65
N LEU A 37 -8.45 9.94 0.56
CA LEU A 37 -7.80 8.85 1.29
C LEU A 37 -8.00 7.52 0.59
N MET A 38 -9.19 7.25 0.08
CA MET A 38 -9.45 6.01 -0.63
C MET A 38 -8.65 5.93 -1.94
N GLU A 39 -8.50 7.06 -2.62
CA GLU A 39 -7.67 7.11 -3.82
C GLU A 39 -6.20 6.87 -3.48
N SER A 40 -5.73 7.43 -2.37
CA SER A 40 -4.35 7.19 -1.91
C SER A 40 -4.12 5.72 -1.61
N ALA A 41 -5.08 5.08 -0.97
CA ALA A 41 -4.98 3.64 -0.69
C ALA A 41 -4.89 2.84 -1.99
N HIS A 42 -5.64 3.24 -3.00
CA HIS A 42 -5.59 2.58 -4.30
C HIS A 42 -4.21 2.70 -4.94
N HIS A 43 -3.61 3.88 -4.88
CA HIS A 43 -2.28 4.09 -5.45
C HIS A 43 -1.22 3.27 -4.72
N VAL A 44 -1.31 3.16 -3.41
CA VAL A 44 -0.38 2.33 -2.64
C VAL A 44 -0.59 0.85 -2.99
N ASP A 45 -1.84 0.43 -3.16
CA ASP A 45 -2.14 -0.95 -3.56
C ASP A 45 -1.51 -1.27 -4.91
N MET A 46 -1.59 -0.35 -5.87
CA MET A 46 -0.94 -0.55 -7.17
C MET A 46 0.57 -0.66 -7.02
N CYS A 47 1.15 0.15 -6.13
CA CYS A 47 2.58 0.08 -5.86
C CYS A 47 2.96 -1.29 -5.29
N VAL A 48 2.14 -1.83 -4.40
CA VAL A 48 2.36 -3.16 -3.83
C VAL A 48 2.36 -4.22 -4.93
N ARG A 49 1.42 -4.14 -5.85
CA ARG A 49 1.33 -5.10 -6.94
C ARG A 49 2.56 -5.05 -7.84
N GLU A 50 3.05 -3.85 -8.10
CA GLU A 50 4.25 -3.68 -8.91
C GLU A 50 5.48 -4.23 -8.20
N CYS A 51 5.57 -4.01 -6.89
CA CYS A 51 6.68 -4.56 -6.10
C CYS A 51 6.62 -6.09 -6.05
N ASP A 52 5.43 -6.64 -5.92
CA ASP A 52 5.25 -8.09 -5.91
C ASP A 52 5.71 -8.68 -7.24
N TRP A 53 5.35 -8.04 -8.34
CA TRP A 53 5.81 -8.46 -9.66
C TRP A 53 7.34 -8.40 -9.76
N ALA A 54 7.94 -7.31 -9.26
CA ALA A 54 9.39 -7.16 -9.27
C ALA A 54 10.07 -8.26 -8.46
N SER A 55 9.47 -8.65 -7.33
CA SER A 55 10.07 -9.67 -6.48
C SER A 55 10.13 -11.04 -7.17
N THR A 56 9.19 -11.31 -8.08
CA THR A 56 9.20 -12.58 -8.80
C THR A 56 10.30 -12.62 -9.86
N GLN A 57 10.78 -11.45 -10.29
CA GLN A 57 11.82 -11.40 -11.32
C GLN A 57 13.22 -11.60 -10.76
N ILE A 58 13.38 -11.47 -9.46
CA ILE A 58 14.69 -11.56 -8.80
C ILE A 58 15.07 -13.00 -8.51
N SER A 59 14.14 -13.89 -8.37
CA SER A 59 14.43 -15.29 -8.02
C SER A 59 15.27 -16.07 -9.08
#